data_dcb8aec7c8fca44235fc4e4d89d7f745
#
_entry.id   dcb8aec7c8fca44235fc4e4d89d7f745
#
_cell.length_a   1.000
_cell.length_b   1.000
_cell.length_c   1.000
_cell.angle_alpha   90.00
_cell.angle_beta   90.00
_cell.angle_gamma   90.00
#
_symmetry.space_group_name_H-M   'P 1'
#
loop_
_entity.id
_entity.type
_entity.pdbx_description
1 polymer ?
#
loop_
_entity_poly.entity_id
_entity_poly.type
_entity_poly.pdbx_seq_one_letter_code
_entity_poly.pdbx_strand_id
1 'polypeptide(L)'
;MKPLLLFLFASVLSLGLSSQITLNSLCNLPRSGDRLVKQQVDYKAPGGKGVGVVWDFSDQTPLNDHYELNYRSLDAHSDTLVGTEHRTMYYYHLRGDSLYSLGYENPTTLITYRKPETLLVFPFTYGRTFTDYFEGTGSYCDQLDIHVQGKSQVTADASGMLVLPGGDTLRHVLRVHHRKCMVESMEPFTPGS
;
A
#
# COMPACT_ATOMS: atom_id res chain seq x y z
N MET A 1 7.42 56.38 47.13
CA MET A 1 7.21 54.95 46.82
C MET A 1 6.61 54.86 45.40
N LYS A 2 7.39 54.39 44.42
CA LYS A 2 6.92 54.20 43.04
C LYS A 2 6.51 52.76 42.88
N PRO A 3 5.34 52.42 42.32
CA PRO A 3 4.98 51.04 42.05
C PRO A 3 5.74 50.51 40.79
N LEU A 4 6.41 49.37 40.97
CA LEU A 4 7.09 48.62 39.93
C LEU A 4 6.04 47.81 39.15
N LEU A 5 5.78 48.19 37.89
CA LEU A 5 4.86 47.48 36.98
C LEU A 5 5.60 46.29 36.37
N LEU A 6 5.28 45.09 36.82
CA LEU A 6 5.84 43.84 36.31
C LEU A 6 5.06 43.44 35.05
N PHE A 7 5.67 43.63 33.85
CA PHE A 7 5.10 43.11 32.60
C PHE A 7 5.43 41.61 32.48
N LEU A 8 4.43 40.78 32.68
CA LEU A 8 4.51 39.36 32.41
C LEU A 8 4.34 39.12 30.89
N PHE A 9 5.46 38.87 30.19
CA PHE A 9 5.45 38.50 28.78
C PHE A 9 5.03 37.02 28.66
N ALA A 10 3.74 36.77 28.45
CA ALA A 10 3.24 35.46 28.12
C ALA A 10 3.61 35.17 26.64
N SER A 11 4.72 34.47 26.43
CA SER A 11 5.04 33.88 25.11
C SER A 11 4.04 32.78 24.81
N VAL A 12 3.03 33.08 24.01
CA VAL A 12 2.14 32.08 23.42
C VAL A 12 2.97 31.32 22.40
N LEU A 13 3.54 30.19 22.80
CA LEU A 13 4.00 29.17 21.84
C LEU A 13 2.75 28.66 21.10
N SER A 14 2.51 29.17 19.91
CA SER A 14 1.60 28.57 18.96
C SER A 14 2.22 27.24 18.52
N LEU A 15 1.92 26.16 19.25
CA LEU A 15 2.11 24.80 18.77
C LEU A 15 1.18 24.66 17.56
N GLY A 16 1.75 24.80 16.37
CA GLY A 16 1.07 24.45 15.14
C GLY A 16 0.64 22.99 15.24
N LEU A 17 -0.63 22.75 15.55
CA LEU A 17 -1.27 21.46 15.46
C LEU A 17 -1.29 21.07 13.97
N SER A 18 -0.17 20.52 13.49
CA SER A 18 -0.17 19.82 12.21
C SER A 18 -1.05 18.60 12.39
N SER A 19 -2.25 18.61 11.81
CA SER A 19 -3.12 17.44 11.79
C SER A 19 -2.34 16.26 11.22
N GLN A 20 -2.15 15.24 12.04
CA GLN A 20 -1.44 14.03 11.62
C GLN A 20 -2.25 13.33 10.52
N ILE A 21 -1.61 13.09 9.38
CA ILE A 21 -2.24 12.37 8.27
C ILE A 21 -2.52 10.93 8.71
N THR A 22 -3.79 10.53 8.60
CA THR A 22 -4.26 9.20 8.98
C THR A 22 -4.96 8.54 7.81
N LEU A 23 -4.49 7.38 7.42
CA LEU A 23 -5.26 6.50 6.54
C LEU A 23 -6.34 5.80 7.35
N ASN A 24 -7.55 5.76 6.83
CA ASN A 24 -8.68 5.09 7.44
C ASN A 24 -9.39 4.17 6.42
N SER A 25 -10.10 3.18 6.91
CA SER A 25 -10.76 2.19 6.07
C SER A 25 -11.85 2.78 5.17
N LEU A 26 -12.53 3.84 5.61
CA LEU A 26 -13.62 4.44 4.83
C LEU A 26 -13.15 5.12 3.53
N CYS A 27 -11.94 5.70 3.53
CA CYS A 27 -11.45 6.51 2.42
C CYS A 27 -10.28 5.86 1.65
N ASN A 28 -9.59 4.88 2.25
CA ASN A 28 -8.33 4.37 1.71
C ASN A 28 -8.38 2.89 1.33
N LEU A 29 -9.57 2.31 1.25
CA LEU A 29 -9.78 0.96 0.75
C LEU A 29 -10.32 0.98 -0.67
N PRO A 30 -9.86 0.08 -1.55
CA PRO A 30 -10.46 -0.12 -2.85
C PRO A 30 -11.87 -0.70 -2.71
N ARG A 31 -12.77 -0.34 -3.62
CA ARG A 31 -14.15 -0.80 -3.68
C ARG A 31 -14.45 -1.41 -5.03
N SER A 32 -15.44 -2.26 -5.09
CA SER A 32 -15.96 -2.76 -6.36
C SER A 32 -16.44 -1.60 -7.23
N GLY A 33 -15.96 -1.55 -8.47
CA GLY A 33 -16.20 -0.48 -9.43
C GLY A 33 -15.11 0.61 -9.44
N ASP A 34 -14.18 0.62 -8.48
CA ASP A 34 -13.06 1.56 -8.52
C ASP A 34 -12.12 1.24 -9.70
N ARG A 35 -11.66 2.31 -10.34
CA ARG A 35 -10.68 2.27 -11.43
C ARG A 35 -9.55 3.22 -11.13
N LEU A 36 -8.32 2.69 -11.06
CA LEU A 36 -7.11 3.48 -10.91
C LEU A 36 -6.39 3.58 -12.25
N VAL A 37 -6.28 4.79 -12.77
CA VAL A 37 -5.43 5.08 -13.93
C VAL A 37 -4.02 5.29 -13.41
N LYS A 38 -3.08 4.56 -13.99
CA LYS A 38 -1.67 4.58 -13.60
C LYS A 38 -0.80 4.98 -14.78
N GLN A 39 0.40 5.44 -14.48
CA GLN A 39 1.47 5.61 -15.46
C GLN A 39 2.69 4.83 -15.00
N GLN A 40 3.25 4.06 -15.90
CA GLN A 40 4.59 3.51 -15.70
C GLN A 40 5.59 4.59 -16.12
N VAL A 41 6.52 4.90 -15.24
CA VAL A 41 7.59 5.87 -15.45
C VAL A 41 8.94 5.24 -15.22
N ASP A 42 10.02 5.92 -15.63
CA ASP A 42 11.38 5.51 -15.29
C ASP A 42 11.59 5.45 -13.77
N TYR A 43 12.53 4.62 -13.36
CA TYR A 43 12.86 4.51 -11.95
C TYR A 43 13.40 5.82 -11.39
N LYS A 44 12.77 6.29 -10.34
CA LYS A 44 13.24 7.38 -9.48
C LYS A 44 13.27 6.89 -8.03
N ALA A 45 14.34 7.21 -7.32
CA ALA A 45 14.46 6.82 -5.92
C ALA A 45 13.29 7.37 -5.10
N PRO A 46 12.78 6.62 -4.09
CA PRO A 46 11.58 6.99 -3.33
C PRO A 46 11.76 8.22 -2.43
N GLY A 47 12.93 8.86 -2.45
CA GLY A 47 13.20 10.13 -1.76
C GLY A 47 13.32 10.01 -0.23
N GLY A 48 13.29 11.15 0.43
CA GLY A 48 13.49 11.29 1.87
C GLY A 48 12.39 10.67 2.74
N LYS A 49 12.73 10.42 4.01
CA LYS A 49 11.82 10.01 5.08
C LYS A 49 11.54 11.17 6.02
N GLY A 50 10.52 11.03 6.86
CA GLY A 50 10.18 12.05 7.86
C GLY A 50 8.92 12.83 7.52
N VAL A 51 8.73 13.97 8.20
CA VAL A 51 7.56 14.83 8.05
C VAL A 51 7.90 16.02 7.15
N GLY A 52 6.93 16.46 6.32
CA GLY A 52 7.09 17.62 5.45
C GLY A 52 7.94 17.35 4.20
N VAL A 53 8.06 16.07 3.79
CA VAL A 53 8.82 15.69 2.60
C VAL A 53 8.09 16.11 1.34
N VAL A 54 8.83 16.56 0.34
CA VAL A 54 8.32 16.77 -1.03
C VAL A 54 8.91 15.70 -1.92
N TRP A 55 8.04 14.89 -2.52
CA TRP A 55 8.40 13.93 -3.56
C TRP A 55 8.01 14.52 -4.91
N ASP A 56 9.00 14.95 -5.65
CA ASP A 56 8.80 15.55 -6.96
C ASP A 56 9.07 14.54 -8.06
N PHE A 57 8.00 14.15 -8.78
CA PHE A 57 8.00 13.27 -9.94
C PHE A 57 7.57 14.01 -11.22
N SER A 58 7.51 15.34 -11.18
CA SER A 58 7.02 16.17 -12.31
C SER A 58 7.86 16.01 -13.57
N ASP A 59 9.12 15.66 -13.43
CA ASP A 59 10.09 15.45 -14.53
C ASP A 59 10.03 14.05 -15.15
N GLN A 60 9.17 13.16 -14.64
CA GLN A 60 9.09 11.79 -15.13
C GLN A 60 8.28 11.72 -16.43
N THR A 61 8.84 10.98 -17.40
CA THR A 61 8.18 10.70 -18.67
C THR A 61 7.45 9.37 -18.59
N PRO A 62 6.17 9.29 -19.00
CA PRO A 62 5.46 8.02 -19.04
C PRO A 62 6.06 7.06 -20.06
N LEU A 63 6.33 5.82 -19.63
CA LEU A 63 6.71 4.70 -20.49
C LEU A 63 5.47 3.98 -21.03
N ASN A 64 4.39 3.96 -20.23
CA ASN A 64 3.10 3.40 -20.59
C ASN A 64 2.00 4.23 -19.93
N ASP A 65 1.16 4.86 -20.75
CA ASP A 65 0.06 5.74 -20.32
C ASP A 65 -1.31 5.04 -20.29
N HIS A 66 -1.37 3.79 -20.75
CA HIS A 66 -2.59 2.97 -20.76
C HIS A 66 -2.52 1.86 -19.72
N TYR A 67 -2.32 2.24 -18.47
CA TYR A 67 -2.13 1.32 -17.37
C TYR A 67 -3.25 1.50 -16.34
N GLU A 68 -4.09 0.47 -16.19
CA GLU A 68 -5.25 0.54 -15.32
C GLU A 68 -5.31 -0.65 -14.36
N LEU A 69 -5.72 -0.35 -13.12
CA LEU A 69 -6.10 -1.34 -12.14
C LEU A 69 -7.60 -1.18 -11.86
N ASN A 70 -8.37 -2.19 -12.22
CA ASN A 70 -9.82 -2.22 -12.07
C ASN A 70 -10.21 -3.17 -10.96
N TYR A 71 -11.10 -2.72 -10.06
CA TYR A 71 -11.59 -3.52 -8.94
C TYR A 71 -13.02 -3.97 -9.16
N ARG A 72 -13.29 -5.23 -8.84
CA ARG A 72 -14.64 -5.81 -8.82
C ARG A 72 -14.80 -6.80 -7.68
N SER A 73 -16.03 -7.04 -7.22
CA SER A 73 -16.30 -8.17 -6.33
C SER A 73 -16.07 -9.49 -7.08
N LEU A 74 -15.60 -10.51 -6.40
CA LEU A 74 -15.41 -11.84 -7.00
C LEU A 74 -16.76 -12.39 -7.49
N ASP A 75 -17.78 -12.31 -6.64
CA ASP A 75 -19.18 -12.60 -6.97
C ASP A 75 -20.11 -11.73 -6.11
N ALA A 76 -21.44 -11.88 -6.31
CA ALA A 76 -22.45 -11.05 -5.65
C ALA A 76 -22.53 -11.22 -4.12
N HIS A 77 -21.96 -12.29 -3.57
CA HIS A 77 -22.02 -12.64 -2.14
C HIS A 77 -20.63 -12.74 -1.48
N SER A 78 -19.58 -12.43 -2.23
CA SER A 78 -18.20 -12.57 -1.76
C SER A 78 -17.69 -11.27 -1.15
N ASP A 79 -17.04 -11.37 0.00
CA ASP A 79 -16.23 -10.30 0.59
C ASP A 79 -14.86 -10.15 -0.08
N THR A 80 -14.60 -10.97 -1.11
CA THR A 80 -13.35 -10.93 -1.87
C THR A 80 -13.44 -9.89 -2.98
N LEU A 81 -12.48 -8.99 -2.97
CA LEU A 81 -12.26 -8.00 -4.02
C LEU A 81 -11.18 -8.48 -4.97
N VAL A 82 -11.41 -8.38 -6.27
CA VAL A 82 -10.45 -8.72 -7.31
C VAL A 82 -9.98 -7.45 -7.99
N GLY A 83 -8.68 -7.16 -7.90
CA GLY A 83 -8.02 -6.12 -8.67
C GLY A 83 -7.39 -6.71 -9.92
N THR A 84 -7.80 -6.25 -11.10
CA THR A 84 -7.25 -6.73 -12.38
C THR A 84 -6.35 -5.67 -12.99
N GLU A 85 -5.12 -6.06 -13.28
CA GLU A 85 -4.09 -5.19 -13.84
C GLU A 85 -3.31 -5.96 -14.91
N HIS A 86 -3.29 -5.48 -16.15
CA HIS A 86 -2.81 -6.21 -17.32
C HIS A 86 -3.48 -7.59 -17.40
N ARG A 87 -2.73 -8.65 -17.27
CA ARG A 87 -3.22 -10.03 -17.31
C ARG A 87 -3.15 -10.72 -15.94
N THR A 88 -3.08 -9.93 -14.86
CA THR A 88 -2.96 -10.44 -13.48
C THR A 88 -4.18 -10.04 -12.68
N MET A 89 -4.75 -10.99 -11.96
CA MET A 89 -5.79 -10.78 -10.95
C MET A 89 -5.18 -10.93 -9.57
N TYR A 90 -5.40 -9.93 -8.73
CA TYR A 90 -5.00 -9.91 -7.33
C TYR A 90 -6.25 -10.06 -6.46
N TYR A 91 -6.22 -10.97 -5.51
CA TYR A 91 -7.34 -11.26 -4.63
C TYR A 91 -7.11 -10.60 -3.27
N TYR A 92 -8.10 -9.83 -2.83
CA TYR A 92 -8.06 -9.10 -1.57
C TYR A 92 -9.26 -9.43 -0.71
N HIS A 93 -9.07 -9.35 0.59
CA HIS A 93 -10.14 -9.50 1.57
C HIS A 93 -10.07 -8.37 2.59
N LEU A 94 -11.22 -7.79 2.89
CA LEU A 94 -11.39 -6.82 3.96
C LEU A 94 -11.98 -7.54 5.16
N ARG A 95 -11.28 -7.52 6.29
CA ARG A 95 -11.78 -8.08 7.52
C ARG A 95 -11.46 -7.17 8.70
N GLY A 96 -12.52 -6.63 9.33
CA GLY A 96 -12.37 -5.61 10.36
C GLY A 96 -11.63 -4.38 9.81
N ASP A 97 -10.58 -3.95 10.50
CA ASP A 97 -9.76 -2.80 10.11
C ASP A 97 -8.50 -3.22 9.33
N SER A 98 -8.55 -4.31 8.58
CA SER A 98 -7.36 -4.81 7.88
C SER A 98 -7.68 -5.20 6.44
N LEU A 99 -6.73 -4.89 5.55
CA LEU A 99 -6.70 -5.32 4.16
C LEU A 99 -5.70 -6.48 4.02
N TYR A 100 -6.17 -7.59 3.49
CA TYR A 100 -5.38 -8.80 3.26
C TYR A 100 -5.22 -9.08 1.78
N SER A 101 -4.06 -9.61 1.39
CA SER A 101 -3.87 -10.31 0.12
C SER A 101 -4.14 -11.79 0.31
N LEU A 102 -4.98 -12.35 -0.55
CA LEU A 102 -5.29 -13.79 -0.59
C LEU A 102 -4.46 -14.54 -1.62
N GLY A 103 -3.69 -13.83 -2.46
CA GLY A 103 -2.93 -14.38 -3.55
C GLY A 103 -3.14 -13.64 -4.86
N TYR A 104 -2.71 -14.25 -5.94
CA TYR A 104 -2.85 -13.70 -7.29
C TYR A 104 -2.88 -14.81 -8.35
N GLU A 105 -3.36 -14.45 -9.53
CA GLU A 105 -3.42 -15.30 -10.69
C GLU A 105 -3.03 -14.52 -11.95
N ASN A 106 -2.22 -15.16 -12.79
CA ASN A 106 -1.91 -14.67 -14.13
C ASN A 106 -1.89 -15.87 -15.10
N PRO A 107 -1.65 -15.72 -16.42
CA PRO A 107 -1.74 -16.81 -17.38
C PRO A 107 -0.84 -18.03 -17.11
N THR A 108 0.17 -17.90 -16.27
CA THR A 108 1.13 -18.98 -15.99
C THR A 108 1.18 -19.38 -14.53
N THR A 109 0.69 -18.54 -13.63
CA THR A 109 0.91 -18.73 -12.20
C THR A 109 -0.37 -18.46 -11.43
N LEU A 110 -0.73 -19.40 -10.57
CA LEU A 110 -1.76 -19.23 -9.53
C LEU A 110 -1.10 -19.38 -8.17
N ILE A 111 -1.29 -18.41 -7.28
CA ILE A 111 -0.88 -18.48 -5.87
C ILE A 111 -2.09 -18.18 -4.98
N THR A 112 -2.33 -19.06 -4.03
CA THR A 112 -3.35 -18.89 -2.98
C THR A 112 -2.67 -18.89 -1.61
N TYR A 113 -2.83 -17.82 -0.83
CA TYR A 113 -2.29 -17.75 0.52
C TYR A 113 -3.24 -18.44 1.51
N ARG A 114 -2.78 -19.54 2.10
CA ARG A 114 -3.49 -20.22 3.21
C ARG A 114 -3.43 -19.39 4.49
N LYS A 115 -2.30 -18.72 4.72
CA LYS A 115 -2.14 -17.66 5.68
C LYS A 115 -2.00 -16.34 4.91
N PRO A 116 -3.09 -15.54 4.83
CA PRO A 116 -3.09 -14.30 4.07
C PRO A 116 -2.02 -13.32 4.53
N GLU A 117 -1.50 -12.53 3.59
CA GLU A 117 -0.60 -11.43 3.89
C GLU A 117 -1.39 -10.19 4.30
N THR A 118 -1.09 -9.61 5.44
CA THR A 118 -1.64 -8.32 5.86
C THR A 118 -0.95 -7.19 5.10
N LEU A 119 -1.70 -6.49 4.24
CA LEU A 119 -1.19 -5.36 3.46
C LEU A 119 -1.27 -4.04 4.21
N LEU A 120 -2.36 -3.84 4.97
CA LEU A 120 -2.57 -2.60 5.72
C LEU A 120 -3.52 -2.83 6.89
N VAL A 121 -3.29 -2.12 7.99
CA VAL A 121 -4.12 -2.12 9.19
C VAL A 121 -4.53 -0.68 9.50
N PHE A 122 -5.82 -0.42 9.64
CA PHE A 122 -6.37 0.91 9.90
C PHE A 122 -6.68 1.13 11.39
N PRO A 123 -6.66 2.37 11.87
CA PRO A 123 -6.09 3.55 11.22
C PRO A 123 -4.56 3.43 11.12
N PHE A 124 -3.97 3.98 10.06
CA PHE A 124 -2.51 3.94 9.85
C PHE A 124 -1.96 5.36 9.77
N THR A 125 -0.97 5.66 10.63
CA THR A 125 -0.42 7.01 10.81
C THR A 125 1.09 6.99 10.70
N TYR A 126 1.71 8.15 10.48
CA TYR A 126 3.16 8.30 10.47
C TYR A 126 3.81 7.68 11.71
N GLY A 127 4.89 6.95 11.51
CA GLY A 127 5.64 6.23 12.55
C GLY A 127 5.08 4.85 12.90
N ARG A 128 3.84 4.51 12.49
CA ARG A 128 3.30 3.18 12.74
C ARG A 128 4.00 2.14 11.86
N THR A 129 4.28 0.97 12.46
CA THR A 129 4.84 -0.19 11.76
C THR A 129 4.21 -1.47 12.28
N PHE A 130 4.13 -2.48 11.42
CA PHE A 130 3.82 -3.86 11.81
C PHE A 130 4.59 -4.85 10.94
N THR A 131 4.65 -6.08 11.41
CA THR A 131 5.27 -7.21 10.70
C THR A 131 4.25 -8.33 10.61
N ASP A 132 4.19 -8.99 9.46
CA ASP A 132 3.33 -10.15 9.25
C ASP A 132 4.12 -11.28 8.56
N TYR A 133 3.59 -12.51 8.70
CA TYR A 133 4.10 -13.71 8.06
C TYR A 133 2.97 -14.37 7.28
N PHE A 134 3.23 -14.70 6.05
CA PHE A 134 2.28 -15.33 5.14
C PHE A 134 2.84 -16.60 4.53
N GLU A 135 1.94 -17.49 4.15
CA GLU A 135 2.28 -18.72 3.44
C GLU A 135 1.17 -19.09 2.46
N GLY A 136 1.53 -19.80 1.41
CA GLY A 136 0.60 -20.23 0.40
C GLY A 136 1.13 -21.34 -0.49
N THR A 137 0.26 -21.78 -1.36
CA THR A 137 0.56 -22.77 -2.39
C THR A 137 0.02 -22.30 -3.72
N GLY A 138 0.49 -22.91 -4.78
CA GLY A 138 0.02 -22.58 -6.11
C GLY A 138 0.57 -23.49 -7.16
N SER A 139 0.40 -23.10 -8.43
CA SER A 139 0.93 -23.82 -9.57
C SER A 139 1.60 -22.88 -10.57
N TYR A 140 2.55 -23.42 -11.31
CA TYR A 140 3.15 -22.76 -12.46
C TYR A 140 2.93 -23.60 -13.72
N CYS A 141 2.26 -23.01 -14.71
CA CYS A 141 1.91 -23.66 -16.00
C CYS A 141 1.17 -25.00 -15.83
N ASP A 142 0.50 -25.24 -14.71
CA ASP A 142 -0.13 -26.51 -14.33
C ASP A 142 0.81 -27.73 -14.35
N GLN A 143 2.13 -27.49 -14.23
CA GLN A 143 3.17 -28.51 -14.27
C GLN A 143 4.03 -28.56 -13.01
N LEU A 144 4.14 -27.45 -12.31
CA LEU A 144 4.92 -27.36 -11.08
C LEU A 144 4.01 -26.89 -9.94
N ASP A 145 4.14 -27.55 -8.81
CA ASP A 145 3.59 -27.07 -7.54
C ASP A 145 4.50 -26.00 -6.94
N ILE A 146 3.90 -24.94 -6.46
CA ILE A 146 4.61 -23.84 -5.79
C ILE A 146 4.26 -23.82 -4.31
N HIS A 147 5.28 -23.69 -3.47
CA HIS A 147 5.14 -23.39 -2.06
C HIS A 147 5.79 -22.02 -1.78
N VAL A 148 5.02 -21.15 -1.14
CA VAL A 148 5.44 -19.79 -0.82
C VAL A 148 5.38 -19.58 0.67
N GLN A 149 6.43 -19.00 1.24
CA GLN A 149 6.42 -18.46 2.60
C GLN A 149 7.16 -17.14 2.66
N GLY A 150 6.67 -16.21 3.45
CA GLY A 150 7.28 -14.90 3.49
C GLY A 150 6.98 -14.11 4.76
N LYS A 151 7.71 -13.03 4.84
CA LYS A 151 7.58 -12.01 5.89
C LYS A 151 7.44 -10.67 5.23
N SER A 152 6.47 -9.88 5.65
CA SER A 152 6.32 -8.49 5.26
C SER A 152 6.46 -7.56 6.46
N GLN A 153 7.01 -6.38 6.22
CA GLN A 153 7.04 -5.28 7.17
C GLN A 153 6.48 -4.04 6.49
N VAL A 154 5.49 -3.44 7.11
CA VAL A 154 4.79 -2.26 6.61
C VAL A 154 5.03 -1.11 7.57
N THR A 155 5.50 0.02 7.05
CA THR A 155 5.87 1.19 7.86
C THR A 155 5.38 2.47 7.19
N ALA A 156 4.66 3.32 7.92
CA ALA A 156 4.41 4.69 7.51
C ALA A 156 5.62 5.57 7.87
N ASP A 157 6.57 5.70 6.93
CA ASP A 157 7.90 6.25 7.20
C ASP A 157 8.09 7.70 6.77
N ALA A 158 7.09 8.29 6.10
CA ALA A 158 7.12 9.69 5.72
C ALA A 158 5.73 10.26 5.48
N SER A 159 5.61 11.58 5.63
CA SER A 159 4.42 12.34 5.27
C SER A 159 4.80 13.66 4.59
N GLY A 160 3.97 14.13 3.66
CA GLY A 160 4.31 15.35 2.94
C GLY A 160 3.45 15.60 1.72
N MET A 161 4.09 15.92 0.62
CA MET A 161 3.48 16.34 -0.62
C MET A 161 4.09 15.57 -1.80
N LEU A 162 3.24 15.14 -2.74
CA LEU A 162 3.64 14.43 -3.95
C LEU A 162 3.27 15.27 -5.18
N VAL A 163 4.27 15.58 -6.00
CA VAL A 163 4.10 16.21 -7.32
C VAL A 163 4.16 15.12 -8.37
N LEU A 164 3.10 14.99 -9.16
CA LEU A 164 2.96 14.00 -10.21
C LEU A 164 3.52 14.49 -11.55
N PRO A 165 3.80 13.61 -12.52
CA PRO A 165 4.02 14.00 -13.90
C PRO A 165 2.88 14.90 -14.40
N GLY A 166 3.23 15.99 -15.10
CA GLY A 166 2.26 17.01 -15.50
C GLY A 166 2.03 18.14 -14.49
N GLY A 167 2.63 18.03 -13.27
CA GLY A 167 2.62 19.11 -12.28
C GLY A 167 1.49 19.06 -11.25
N ASP A 168 0.56 18.11 -11.34
CA ASP A 168 -0.47 17.92 -10.33
C ASP A 168 0.14 17.61 -8.97
N THR A 169 -0.38 18.28 -7.94
CA THR A 169 0.18 18.19 -6.59
C THR A 169 -0.83 17.60 -5.61
N LEU A 170 -0.49 16.45 -5.03
CA LEU A 170 -1.22 15.84 -3.93
C LEU A 170 -0.64 16.32 -2.62
N ARG A 171 -1.47 17.00 -1.82
CA ARG A 171 -1.14 17.47 -0.47
C ARG A 171 -1.62 16.44 0.56
N HIS A 172 -0.99 16.42 1.74
CA HIS A 172 -1.36 15.50 2.81
C HIS A 172 -1.20 14.02 2.41
N VAL A 173 -0.04 13.67 1.88
CA VAL A 173 0.32 12.30 1.49
C VAL A 173 1.03 11.61 2.66
N LEU A 174 0.61 10.38 2.98
CA LEU A 174 1.32 9.48 3.87
C LEU A 174 2.03 8.42 3.00
N ARG A 175 3.34 8.29 3.15
CA ARG A 175 4.09 7.23 2.49
C ARG A 175 4.06 5.96 3.34
N VAL A 176 3.58 4.88 2.74
CA VAL A 176 3.61 3.54 3.31
C VAL A 176 4.70 2.74 2.60
N HIS A 177 5.73 2.35 3.33
CA HIS A 177 6.82 1.51 2.84
C HIS A 177 6.52 0.05 3.18
N HIS A 178 6.37 -0.76 2.16
CA HIS A 178 6.17 -2.20 2.28
C HIS A 178 7.45 -2.94 1.87
N ARG A 179 8.06 -3.65 2.82
CA ARG A 179 9.21 -4.51 2.59
C ARG A 179 8.79 -5.97 2.73
N LYS A 180 8.95 -6.72 1.65
CA LYS A 180 8.58 -8.14 1.57
C LYS A 180 9.83 -8.97 1.29
N CYS A 181 10.01 -10.04 2.07
CA CYS A 181 10.99 -11.09 1.84
C CYS A 181 10.23 -12.41 1.70
N MET A 182 10.48 -13.14 0.62
CA MET A 182 9.72 -14.33 0.27
C MET A 182 10.68 -15.40 -0.24
N VAL A 183 10.37 -16.65 0.09
CA VAL A 183 11.01 -17.84 -0.44
C VAL A 183 9.94 -18.64 -1.17
N GLU A 184 10.26 -19.01 -2.40
CA GLU A 184 9.46 -19.90 -3.24
C GLU A 184 10.24 -21.19 -3.48
N SER A 185 9.60 -22.32 -3.31
CA SER A 185 10.07 -23.60 -3.81
C SER A 185 9.12 -24.12 -4.87
N MET A 186 9.66 -24.77 -5.89
CA MET A 186 8.89 -25.37 -6.98
C MET A 186 9.26 -26.85 -7.08
N GLU A 187 8.24 -27.68 -7.18
CA GLU A 187 8.38 -29.14 -7.32
C GLU A 187 7.54 -29.62 -8.52
N PRO A 188 7.96 -30.70 -9.20
CA PRO A 188 7.13 -31.28 -10.26
C PRO A 188 5.75 -31.66 -9.71
N PHE A 189 4.71 -31.35 -10.46
CA PHE A 189 3.34 -31.72 -10.09
C PHE A 189 3.24 -33.24 -9.93
N THR A 190 2.81 -33.70 -8.78
CA THR A 190 2.56 -35.12 -8.50
C THR A 190 1.05 -35.36 -8.50
N PRO A 191 0.49 -36.03 -9.56
CA PRO A 191 -0.93 -36.32 -9.58
C PRO A 191 -1.31 -37.26 -8.42
N GLY A 192 -2.22 -36.82 -7.56
CA GLY A 192 -2.83 -37.65 -6.51
C GLY A 192 -2.22 -37.59 -5.12
N SER A 193 -1.49 -36.53 -4.75
CA SER A 193 -1.12 -36.26 -3.37
C SER A 193 -2.22 -35.48 -2.62
#